data_8e27ddce685ba9f4fec433c26b8f2369
#
_entry.id   8e27ddce685ba9f4fec433c26b8f2369
#
_cell.length_a   1.000
_cell.length_b   1.000
_cell.length_c   1.000
_cell.angle_alpha   90.00
_cell.angle_beta   90.00
_cell.angle_gamma   90.00
#
_symmetry.space_group_name_H-M   'P 1'
#
loop_
_entity.id
_entity.type
_entity.pdbx_description
1 polymer ?
#
loop_
_entity_poly.entity_id
_entity_poly.type
_entity_poly.pdbx_seq_one_letter_code
_entity_poly.pdbx_strand_id
1 'polypeptide(L)'
;MVETKSGKFFEFCGTRNLYFPSAEIYSNNFAGFYEYGPIGNLIRINLINFWREEFVRKNGFQEISGSIILPKEVFVASGHLGNFDDPIATCEKCKQVYRLDRLISEVTSKDVAENMSIEEYQQLIDDNNIVCSKCKSKLIDIKRFNLMSSIVVGAQSGSLGYLRGESCQSIFLDFTRIYKTGRQTLPITISQHGTVYRNEISPRNGLLRCREFEQLESEMFFDPDKINETPISLDTIAKYKIRFKLLKDKEEKDYPISKITEKKITVGNLITYSLYITQKFLEEIGISRENIRFREVPDNDRAFYSKQTFDCEIKTEKEWIELFCVNYRTDHDLLGHAKGSKKDLSISEDGKRIQPHVLEVSSIGLGRLFYVLLENNFETKTINGEERNFLHLKPKVSPYFVSILPLMKKDGLAEKATGIYNSLLKDHCKYQVFYDETGSIGKRYARLDEIGCNYCITIDHETLEKQTVTIRDRDTQEQKRIPIKSLSKTLDKLYFQEKKFGKI
;
A
#
# COMPACT_ATOMS: atom_id res chain seq x y z
N MET A 1 18.13 23.48 14.49
CA MET A 1 17.18 23.20 13.38
C MET A 1 15.94 22.61 14.01
N VAL A 2 14.75 23.13 13.71
CA VAL A 2 13.49 22.51 14.17
C VAL A 2 13.38 21.17 13.45
N GLU A 3 13.28 20.08 14.21
CA GLU A 3 13.14 18.74 13.66
C GLU A 3 11.78 18.61 12.98
N THR A 4 11.77 18.18 11.72
CA THR A 4 10.53 18.02 10.94
C THR A 4 9.73 16.80 11.42
N LYS A 5 8.40 16.80 11.21
CA LYS A 5 7.55 15.63 11.52
C LYS A 5 8.07 14.36 10.86
N SER A 6 8.46 14.43 9.59
CA SER A 6 9.06 13.30 8.85
C SER A 6 10.37 12.82 9.46
N GLY A 7 11.21 13.70 10.00
CA GLY A 7 12.45 13.34 10.70
C GLY A 7 12.17 12.55 11.97
N LYS A 8 11.26 13.07 12.82
CA LYS A 8 10.80 12.40 14.05
C LYS A 8 10.13 11.05 13.74
N PHE A 9 9.32 10.99 12.69
CA PHE A 9 8.67 9.76 12.27
C PHE A 9 9.68 8.69 11.82
N PHE A 10 10.70 9.07 11.06
CA PHE A 10 11.74 8.14 10.61
C PHE A 10 12.52 7.57 11.81
N GLU A 11 12.93 8.42 12.75
CA GLU A 11 13.57 8.00 14.00
C GLU A 11 12.67 7.07 14.83
N PHE A 12 11.39 7.41 14.92
CA PHE A 12 10.38 6.59 15.59
C PHE A 12 10.30 5.19 14.99
N CYS A 13 10.22 5.06 13.65
CA CYS A 13 10.18 3.77 12.96
C CYS A 13 11.39 2.90 13.31
N GLY A 14 12.60 3.47 13.32
CA GLY A 14 13.82 2.78 13.71
C GLY A 14 13.84 2.39 15.18
N THR A 15 13.53 3.33 16.09
CA THR A 15 13.52 3.09 17.55
C THR A 15 12.51 2.00 17.95
N ARG A 16 11.36 1.91 17.26
CA ARG A 16 10.33 0.90 17.51
C ARG A 16 10.49 -0.36 16.69
N ASN A 17 11.55 -0.46 15.89
CA ASN A 17 11.80 -1.60 14.99
C ASN A 17 10.54 -1.97 14.18
N LEU A 18 9.86 -0.96 13.63
CA LEU A 18 8.68 -1.22 12.80
C LEU A 18 9.10 -1.92 11.51
N TYR A 19 10.21 -1.46 10.93
CA TYR A 19 10.93 -2.11 9.84
C TYR A 19 12.41 -1.73 9.90
N PHE A 20 13.27 -2.56 9.35
CA PHE A 20 14.73 -2.37 9.36
C PHE A 20 15.36 -3.07 8.15
N PRO A 21 16.60 -2.69 7.75
CA PRO A 21 17.28 -3.35 6.64
C PRO A 21 17.47 -4.83 6.88
N SER A 22 17.21 -5.65 5.85
CA SER A 22 17.47 -7.10 5.94
C SER A 22 18.97 -7.37 6.08
N ALA A 23 19.30 -8.40 6.86
CA ALA A 23 20.67 -8.84 7.09
C ALA A 23 21.64 -7.73 7.55
N GLU A 24 21.17 -6.73 8.32
CA GLU A 24 21.95 -5.55 8.71
C GLU A 24 23.20 -5.87 9.56
N ILE A 25 23.27 -7.06 10.17
CA ILE A 25 24.46 -7.53 10.89
C ILE A 25 25.65 -7.80 9.98
N TYR A 26 25.44 -7.90 8.65
CA TYR A 26 26.50 -8.09 7.68
C TYR A 26 26.89 -6.76 7.04
N SER A 27 28.20 -6.48 6.97
CA SER A 27 28.73 -5.22 6.40
C SER A 27 28.46 -5.04 4.91
N ASN A 28 28.12 -6.10 4.20
CA ASN A 28 27.86 -6.14 2.76
C ASN A 28 26.39 -6.50 2.43
N ASN A 29 25.47 -6.17 3.32
CA ASN A 29 24.03 -6.35 3.05
C ASN A 29 23.56 -5.55 1.82
N PHE A 30 22.52 -6.05 1.18
CA PHE A 30 21.98 -5.40 -0.02
C PHE A 30 20.98 -4.30 0.36
N ALA A 31 21.14 -3.11 -0.22
CA ALA A 31 20.15 -2.05 -0.08
C ALA A 31 18.81 -2.40 -0.75
N GLY A 32 17.71 -1.91 -0.21
CA GLY A 32 16.38 -2.10 -0.77
C GLY A 32 15.67 -3.39 -0.37
N PHE A 33 16.21 -4.11 0.60
CA PHE A 33 15.56 -5.23 1.26
C PHE A 33 15.29 -4.86 2.72
N TYR A 34 14.06 -5.06 3.16
CA TYR A 34 13.63 -4.70 4.51
C TYR A 34 12.85 -5.84 5.16
N GLU A 35 12.96 -5.91 6.46
CA GLU A 35 12.18 -6.81 7.32
C GLU A 35 11.26 -5.99 8.22
N TYR A 36 10.11 -6.56 8.58
CA TYR A 36 9.20 -5.96 9.55
C TYR A 36 9.44 -6.58 10.92
N GLY A 37 9.65 -5.74 11.92
CA GLY A 37 9.69 -6.18 13.32
C GLY A 37 8.29 -6.64 13.81
N PRO A 38 8.18 -7.19 15.02
CA PRO A 38 6.91 -7.78 15.48
C PRO A 38 5.71 -6.84 15.40
N ILE A 39 5.87 -5.58 15.82
CA ILE A 39 4.80 -4.56 15.77
C ILE A 39 4.49 -4.17 14.33
N GLY A 40 5.52 -3.90 13.53
CA GLY A 40 5.35 -3.57 12.12
C GLY A 40 4.69 -4.70 11.34
N ASN A 41 5.07 -5.95 11.61
CA ASN A 41 4.45 -7.11 10.96
C ASN A 41 2.96 -7.30 11.34
N LEU A 42 2.58 -7.02 12.59
CA LEU A 42 1.16 -7.02 12.97
C LEU A 42 0.36 -5.99 12.19
N ILE A 43 0.88 -4.75 12.07
CA ILE A 43 0.25 -3.70 11.24
C ILE A 43 0.16 -4.16 9.79
N ARG A 44 1.24 -4.71 9.23
CA ARG A 44 1.29 -5.22 7.85
C ARG A 44 0.23 -6.31 7.61
N ILE A 45 0.12 -7.30 8.49
CA ILE A 45 -0.88 -8.37 8.40
C ILE A 45 -2.29 -7.78 8.48
N ASN A 46 -2.52 -6.84 9.39
CA ASN A 46 -3.81 -6.18 9.55
C ASN A 46 -4.19 -5.36 8.30
N LEU A 47 -3.24 -4.70 7.63
CA LEU A 47 -3.45 -4.01 6.36
C LEU A 47 -3.89 -4.99 5.25
N ILE A 48 -3.23 -6.14 5.13
CA ILE A 48 -3.60 -7.17 4.15
C ILE A 48 -5.02 -7.71 4.44
N ASN A 49 -5.33 -8.00 5.71
CA ASN A 49 -6.64 -8.48 6.10
C ASN A 49 -7.72 -7.42 5.88
N PHE A 50 -7.43 -6.15 6.17
CA PHE A 50 -8.34 -5.03 5.92
C PHE A 50 -8.63 -4.90 4.42
N TRP A 51 -7.62 -5.00 3.56
CA TRP A 51 -7.78 -5.00 2.11
C TRP A 51 -8.65 -6.19 1.65
N ARG A 52 -8.41 -7.40 2.14
CA ARG A 52 -9.22 -8.57 1.82
C ARG A 52 -10.69 -8.40 2.21
N GLU A 53 -10.95 -7.87 3.40
CA GLU A 53 -12.31 -7.70 3.90
C GLU A 53 -13.03 -6.53 3.25
N GLU A 54 -12.41 -5.36 3.27
CA GLU A 54 -13.08 -4.10 2.93
C GLU A 54 -13.00 -3.76 1.43
N PHE A 55 -12.01 -4.29 0.72
CA PHE A 55 -11.83 -4.04 -0.70
C PHE A 55 -12.17 -5.25 -1.56
N VAL A 56 -11.59 -6.41 -1.31
CA VAL A 56 -11.81 -7.60 -2.14
C VAL A 56 -13.21 -8.20 -1.90
N ARG A 57 -13.51 -8.60 -0.67
CA ARG A 57 -14.76 -9.34 -0.36
C ARG A 57 -16.00 -8.46 -0.48
N LYS A 58 -15.96 -7.22 0.00
CA LYS A 58 -17.12 -6.31 -0.08
C LYS A 58 -17.51 -5.96 -1.51
N ASN A 59 -16.55 -5.95 -2.45
CA ASN A 59 -16.83 -5.69 -3.85
C ASN A 59 -17.04 -6.97 -4.67
N GLY A 60 -17.02 -8.15 -4.04
CA GLY A 60 -17.25 -9.45 -4.71
C GLY A 60 -16.09 -9.88 -5.61
N PHE A 61 -14.88 -9.36 -5.39
CA PHE A 61 -13.71 -9.69 -6.19
C PHE A 61 -13.20 -11.11 -5.86
N GLN A 62 -12.58 -11.75 -6.85
CA GLN A 62 -12.00 -13.08 -6.72
C GLN A 62 -10.51 -12.96 -6.35
N GLU A 63 -10.06 -13.56 -5.24
CA GLU A 63 -8.64 -13.55 -4.87
C GLU A 63 -7.95 -14.83 -5.33
N ILE A 64 -6.78 -14.69 -5.97
CA ILE A 64 -5.91 -15.80 -6.36
C ILE A 64 -4.54 -15.69 -5.70
N SER A 65 -3.74 -16.76 -5.83
CA SER A 65 -2.33 -16.78 -5.43
C SER A 65 -1.49 -17.36 -6.56
N GLY A 66 -0.86 -16.49 -7.34
CA GLY A 66 -0.03 -16.87 -8.47
C GLY A 66 1.44 -17.05 -8.11
N SER A 67 2.19 -17.73 -8.99
CA SER A 67 3.61 -18.00 -8.81
C SER A 67 4.46 -16.72 -8.87
N ILE A 68 5.51 -16.67 -8.04
CA ILE A 68 6.50 -15.58 -8.04
C ILE A 68 7.45 -15.72 -9.24
N ILE A 69 7.86 -16.95 -9.55
CA ILE A 69 8.75 -17.27 -10.67
C ILE A 69 7.90 -17.69 -11.85
N LEU A 70 8.09 -17.02 -12.97
CA LEU A 70 7.39 -17.30 -14.22
C LEU A 70 8.40 -17.50 -15.38
N PRO A 71 8.04 -18.28 -16.41
CA PRO A 71 8.88 -18.48 -17.58
C PRO A 71 9.18 -17.16 -18.31
N LYS A 72 10.34 -17.09 -18.97
CA LYS A 72 10.78 -15.95 -19.77
C LYS A 72 9.70 -15.48 -20.77
N GLU A 73 9.02 -16.43 -21.39
CA GLU A 73 8.01 -16.18 -22.43
C GLU A 73 6.85 -15.31 -21.93
N VAL A 74 6.49 -15.42 -20.65
CA VAL A 74 5.46 -14.56 -20.02
C VAL A 74 5.88 -13.10 -20.08
N PHE A 75 7.12 -12.80 -19.72
CA PHE A 75 7.64 -11.44 -19.67
C PHE A 75 8.06 -10.88 -21.03
N VAL A 76 8.27 -11.75 -22.02
CA VAL A 76 8.35 -11.35 -23.42
C VAL A 76 6.97 -10.95 -23.94
N ALA A 77 5.94 -11.75 -23.64
CA ALA A 77 4.57 -11.52 -24.11
C ALA A 77 3.97 -10.25 -23.51
N SER A 78 4.23 -9.95 -22.24
CA SER A 78 3.78 -8.74 -21.54
C SER A 78 4.65 -7.50 -21.84
N GLY A 79 5.76 -7.64 -22.57
CA GLY A 79 6.67 -6.54 -22.89
C GLY A 79 7.67 -6.14 -21.79
N HIS A 80 7.62 -6.76 -20.61
CA HIS A 80 8.51 -6.40 -19.50
C HIS A 80 10.00 -6.56 -19.82
N LEU A 81 10.39 -7.57 -20.58
CA LEU A 81 11.80 -7.74 -20.94
C LEU A 81 12.30 -6.72 -21.96
N GLY A 82 11.39 -6.04 -22.67
CA GLY A 82 11.76 -5.02 -23.65
C GLY A 82 11.66 -3.57 -23.14
N ASN A 83 10.77 -3.29 -22.18
CA ASN A 83 10.40 -1.92 -21.85
C ASN A 83 10.39 -1.62 -20.33
N PHE A 84 10.67 -2.61 -19.48
CA PHE A 84 10.69 -2.40 -18.02
C PHE A 84 12.10 -2.07 -17.56
N ASP A 85 12.57 -0.89 -17.93
CA ASP A 85 13.96 -0.49 -17.74
C ASP A 85 14.08 0.99 -17.30
N ASP A 86 15.18 1.27 -16.60
CA ASP A 86 15.59 2.62 -16.20
C ASP A 86 16.78 3.10 -17.06
N PRO A 87 16.83 4.39 -17.45
CA PRO A 87 18.01 4.98 -18.04
C PRO A 87 19.10 5.16 -16.98
N ILE A 88 20.29 4.62 -17.21
CA ILE A 88 21.40 4.69 -16.26
C ILE A 88 22.69 5.22 -16.86
N ALA A 89 23.54 5.78 -15.99
CA ALA A 89 24.94 6.02 -16.29
C ALA A 89 25.83 5.62 -15.11
N THR A 90 27.07 5.25 -15.42
CA THR A 90 28.08 4.85 -14.44
C THR A 90 29.15 5.94 -14.31
N CYS A 91 29.54 6.30 -13.11
CA CYS A 91 30.68 7.19 -12.90
C CYS A 91 32.00 6.50 -13.29
N GLU A 92 32.79 7.15 -14.13
CA GLU A 92 34.06 6.62 -14.60
C GLU A 92 35.02 6.28 -13.46
N LYS A 93 35.11 7.12 -12.43
CA LYS A 93 36.08 7.00 -11.32
C LYS A 93 35.56 6.17 -10.16
N CYS A 94 34.42 6.51 -9.56
CA CYS A 94 33.95 5.87 -8.33
C CYS A 94 32.94 4.74 -8.58
N LYS A 95 32.63 4.45 -9.86
CA LYS A 95 31.70 3.38 -10.29
C LYS A 95 30.28 3.50 -9.74
N GLN A 96 29.93 4.65 -9.15
CA GLN A 96 28.54 4.91 -8.73
C GLN A 96 27.61 4.91 -9.94
N VAL A 97 26.52 4.19 -9.86
CA VAL A 97 25.47 4.15 -10.89
C VAL A 97 24.39 5.16 -10.52
N TYR A 98 23.92 5.91 -11.51
CA TYR A 98 22.88 6.91 -11.39
C TYR A 98 21.72 6.58 -12.32
N ARG A 99 20.50 6.80 -11.87
CA ARG A 99 19.33 6.87 -12.72
C ARG A 99 19.26 8.26 -13.32
N LEU A 100 19.26 8.33 -14.65
CA LEU A 100 19.53 9.58 -15.40
C LEU A 100 18.39 10.57 -15.34
N ASP A 101 17.15 10.12 -15.56
CA ASP A 101 15.97 10.97 -15.48
C ASP A 101 15.94 11.78 -14.17
N ARG A 102 16.22 11.12 -13.03
CA ARG A 102 16.26 11.75 -11.71
C ARG A 102 17.48 12.67 -11.52
N LEU A 103 18.67 12.19 -11.89
CA LEU A 103 19.87 12.99 -11.74
C LEU A 103 19.79 14.30 -12.54
N ILE A 104 19.27 14.22 -13.77
CA ILE A 104 19.12 15.40 -14.63
C ILE A 104 18.03 16.31 -14.08
N SER A 105 16.88 15.77 -13.62
CA SER A 105 15.83 16.56 -12.97
C SER A 105 16.32 17.29 -11.72
N GLU A 106 17.09 16.62 -10.87
CA GLU A 106 17.68 17.22 -9.66
C GLU A 106 18.64 18.39 -9.99
N VAL A 107 19.47 18.24 -11.04
CA VAL A 107 20.45 19.24 -11.43
C VAL A 107 19.81 20.42 -12.15
N THR A 108 18.84 20.14 -13.04
CA THR A 108 18.23 21.17 -13.91
C THR A 108 16.98 21.79 -13.31
N SER A 109 16.42 21.20 -12.24
CA SER A 109 15.11 21.56 -11.67
C SER A 109 13.95 21.49 -12.70
N LYS A 110 14.08 20.62 -13.70
CA LYS A 110 13.08 20.37 -14.74
C LYS A 110 12.69 18.89 -14.72
N ASP A 111 11.42 18.61 -14.97
CA ASP A 111 10.97 17.23 -15.16
C ASP A 111 11.58 16.65 -16.44
N VAL A 112 12.15 15.46 -16.32
CA VAL A 112 12.78 14.72 -17.43
C VAL A 112 12.03 13.42 -17.60
N ALA A 113 11.52 13.20 -18.82
CA ALA A 113 10.73 12.02 -19.14
C ALA A 113 11.59 10.73 -19.09
N GLU A 114 11.01 9.65 -18.58
CA GLU A 114 11.71 8.35 -18.43
C GLU A 114 11.91 7.63 -19.79
N ASN A 115 11.15 7.98 -20.82
CA ASN A 115 11.13 7.31 -22.13
C ASN A 115 11.98 7.99 -23.21
N MET A 116 12.84 8.94 -22.83
CA MET A 116 13.78 9.58 -23.78
C MET A 116 14.80 8.58 -24.34
N SER A 117 15.33 8.86 -25.53
CA SER A 117 16.42 8.05 -26.13
C SER A 117 17.74 8.22 -25.36
N ILE A 118 18.66 7.30 -25.54
CA ILE A 118 20.00 7.37 -24.92
C ILE A 118 20.75 8.60 -25.41
N GLU A 119 20.59 8.97 -26.68
CA GLU A 119 21.18 10.13 -27.32
C GLU A 119 20.66 11.43 -26.69
N GLU A 120 19.37 11.54 -26.43
CA GLU A 120 18.76 12.69 -25.74
C GLU A 120 19.26 12.84 -24.31
N TYR A 121 19.40 11.73 -23.57
CA TYR A 121 20.01 11.76 -22.23
C TYR A 121 21.47 12.20 -22.27
N GLN A 122 22.26 11.71 -23.24
CA GLN A 122 23.66 12.13 -23.43
C GLN A 122 23.74 13.63 -23.70
N GLN A 123 22.88 14.17 -24.59
CA GLN A 123 22.84 15.58 -24.91
C GLN A 123 22.51 16.43 -23.66
N LEU A 124 21.53 16.03 -22.87
CA LEU A 124 21.17 16.74 -21.62
C LEU A 124 22.34 16.76 -20.61
N ILE A 125 23.10 15.66 -20.51
CA ILE A 125 24.29 15.56 -19.66
C ILE A 125 25.36 16.55 -20.14
N ASP A 126 25.61 16.59 -21.44
CA ASP A 126 26.66 17.44 -22.02
C ASP A 126 26.27 18.93 -21.95
N ASP A 127 25.03 19.27 -22.33
CA ASP A 127 24.53 20.66 -22.31
C ASP A 127 24.52 21.26 -20.92
N ASN A 128 24.26 20.48 -19.88
CA ASN A 128 24.19 20.94 -18.49
C ASN A 128 25.45 20.61 -17.68
N ASN A 129 26.52 20.09 -18.32
CA ASN A 129 27.78 19.69 -17.69
C ASN A 129 27.56 18.81 -16.45
N ILE A 130 26.66 17.82 -16.56
CA ILE A 130 26.29 16.94 -15.45
C ILE A 130 27.40 15.93 -15.18
N VAL A 131 27.86 15.88 -13.95
CA VAL A 131 28.96 15.01 -13.49
C VAL A 131 28.52 14.22 -12.24
N CYS A 132 29.31 13.24 -11.87
CA CYS A 132 29.09 12.46 -10.66
C CYS A 132 28.92 13.36 -9.43
N SER A 133 27.82 13.26 -8.73
CA SER A 133 27.55 14.06 -7.53
C SER A 133 28.55 13.79 -6.40
N LYS A 134 29.12 12.56 -6.34
CA LYS A 134 30.02 12.10 -5.29
C LYS A 134 31.49 12.54 -5.52
N CYS A 135 32.03 12.37 -6.73
CA CYS A 135 33.46 12.60 -6.99
C CYS A 135 33.74 13.56 -8.15
N LYS A 136 32.72 14.16 -8.75
CA LYS A 136 32.78 15.14 -9.84
C LYS A 136 33.46 14.64 -11.12
N SER A 137 33.58 13.31 -11.28
CA SER A 137 34.12 12.70 -12.51
C SER A 137 33.00 12.52 -13.55
N LYS A 138 33.38 12.25 -14.79
CA LYS A 138 32.46 12.02 -15.92
C LYS A 138 31.51 10.84 -15.67
N LEU A 139 30.32 10.93 -16.27
CA LEU A 139 29.38 9.83 -16.41
C LEU A 139 29.64 9.15 -17.75
N ILE A 140 29.70 7.82 -17.73
CA ILE A 140 29.97 6.94 -18.89
C ILE A 140 28.96 5.79 -18.88
N ASP A 141 28.97 4.95 -19.92
CA ASP A 141 28.15 3.72 -20.03
C ASP A 141 26.65 4.03 -19.87
N ILE A 142 26.17 5.02 -20.63
CA ILE A 142 24.77 5.39 -20.67
C ILE A 142 23.99 4.29 -21.39
N LYS A 143 23.00 3.70 -20.70
CA LYS A 143 22.22 2.59 -21.27
C LYS A 143 20.89 2.42 -20.55
N ARG A 144 20.01 1.62 -21.13
CA ARG A 144 18.82 1.09 -20.48
C ARG A 144 19.18 -0.13 -19.63
N PHE A 145 18.69 -0.16 -18.40
CA PHE A 145 18.91 -1.25 -17.45
C PHE A 145 17.55 -1.88 -17.07
N ASN A 146 17.35 -3.14 -17.51
CA ASN A 146 16.11 -3.86 -17.21
C ASN A 146 16.02 -4.21 -15.73
N LEU A 147 14.87 -3.92 -15.12
CA LEU A 147 14.61 -4.12 -13.68
C LEU A 147 14.22 -5.56 -13.32
N MET A 148 14.06 -6.45 -14.32
CA MET A 148 13.69 -7.85 -14.08
C MET A 148 14.89 -8.66 -13.57
N SER A 149 14.66 -9.45 -12.52
CA SER A 149 15.66 -10.37 -11.96
C SER A 149 15.46 -11.77 -12.54
N SER A 150 16.47 -12.29 -13.24
CA SER A 150 16.45 -13.64 -13.81
C SER A 150 16.86 -14.72 -12.81
N ILE A 151 16.35 -15.93 -13.01
CA ILE A 151 16.69 -17.12 -12.25
C ILE A 151 16.74 -18.34 -13.17
N VAL A 152 17.66 -19.26 -12.89
CA VAL A 152 17.75 -20.55 -13.59
C VAL A 152 16.94 -21.58 -12.82
N VAL A 153 15.97 -22.21 -13.47
CA VAL A 153 15.11 -23.24 -12.89
C VAL A 153 15.47 -24.60 -13.48
N GLY A 154 15.89 -25.54 -12.65
CA GLY A 154 16.32 -26.90 -13.04
C GLY A 154 17.84 -27.11 -12.94
N ALA A 155 18.26 -28.37 -12.70
CA ALA A 155 19.62 -28.69 -12.30
C ALA A 155 20.65 -28.81 -13.44
N GLN A 156 20.26 -29.25 -14.66
CA GLN A 156 21.21 -29.54 -15.72
C GLN A 156 21.07 -28.69 -16.99
N SER A 157 19.87 -28.41 -17.42
CA SER A 157 19.58 -27.59 -18.61
C SER A 157 18.54 -26.51 -18.24
N GLY A 158 18.81 -25.82 -17.14
CA GLY A 158 17.84 -24.97 -16.50
C GLY A 158 17.15 -23.99 -17.45
N SER A 159 15.83 -23.97 -17.42
CA SER A 159 15.04 -22.98 -18.12
C SER A 159 15.21 -21.61 -17.47
N LEU A 160 15.30 -20.55 -18.29
CA LEU A 160 15.39 -19.20 -17.79
C LEU A 160 13.99 -18.72 -17.35
N GLY A 161 13.88 -18.45 -16.05
CA GLY A 161 12.74 -17.82 -15.43
C GLY A 161 13.09 -16.43 -14.92
N TYR A 162 12.07 -15.71 -14.48
CA TYR A 162 12.23 -14.40 -13.85
C TYR A 162 11.36 -14.30 -12.61
N LEU A 163 11.85 -13.58 -11.61
CA LEU A 163 11.04 -13.09 -10.52
C LEU A 163 10.09 -12.01 -11.06
N ARG A 164 8.81 -12.11 -10.75
CA ARG A 164 7.82 -11.15 -11.26
C ARG A 164 8.07 -9.74 -10.74
N GLY A 165 8.07 -8.75 -11.64
CA GLY A 165 8.18 -7.33 -11.30
C GLY A 165 6.85 -6.70 -10.87
N GLU A 166 5.72 -7.38 -11.22
CA GLU A 166 4.35 -7.04 -10.89
C GLU A 166 3.54 -8.30 -10.64
N SER A 167 2.51 -8.20 -9.80
CA SER A 167 1.70 -9.38 -9.46
C SER A 167 0.57 -9.67 -10.46
N CYS A 168 0.22 -8.74 -11.36
CA CYS A 168 -0.87 -8.85 -12.31
C CYS A 168 -0.72 -9.98 -13.35
N GLN A 169 0.49 -10.41 -13.69
CA GLN A 169 0.72 -11.36 -14.79
C GLN A 169 -0.04 -12.68 -14.59
N SER A 170 -0.03 -13.25 -13.39
CA SER A 170 -0.80 -14.46 -13.11
C SER A 170 -2.32 -14.24 -13.25
N ILE A 171 -2.81 -13.04 -12.98
CA ILE A 171 -4.22 -12.67 -13.15
C ILE A 171 -4.61 -12.77 -14.63
N PHE A 172 -3.79 -12.23 -15.54
CA PHE A 172 -4.04 -12.29 -16.98
C PHE A 172 -3.96 -13.72 -17.54
N LEU A 173 -2.96 -14.48 -17.09
CA LEU A 173 -2.75 -15.86 -17.55
C LEU A 173 -3.89 -16.79 -17.13
N ASP A 174 -4.43 -16.60 -15.94
CA ASP A 174 -5.45 -17.48 -15.35
C ASP A 174 -6.89 -16.98 -15.58
N PHE A 175 -7.10 -15.78 -16.15
CA PHE A 175 -8.39 -15.16 -16.36
C PHE A 175 -9.43 -16.10 -16.99
N THR A 176 -9.14 -16.68 -18.15
CA THR A 176 -10.11 -17.54 -18.87
C THR A 176 -10.45 -18.82 -18.09
N ARG A 177 -9.51 -19.35 -17.31
CA ARG A 177 -9.73 -20.51 -16.42
C ARG A 177 -10.68 -20.11 -15.30
N ILE A 178 -10.40 -18.99 -14.61
CA ILE A 178 -11.21 -18.49 -13.47
C ILE A 178 -12.63 -18.17 -13.95
N TYR A 179 -12.76 -17.49 -15.08
CA TYR A 179 -14.05 -17.15 -15.70
C TYR A 179 -14.89 -18.39 -15.96
N LYS A 180 -14.32 -19.41 -16.62
CA LYS A 180 -15.02 -20.65 -16.99
C LYS A 180 -15.38 -21.52 -15.78
N THR A 181 -14.40 -21.76 -14.89
CA THR A 181 -14.61 -22.65 -13.73
C THR A 181 -15.51 -22.03 -12.68
N GLY A 182 -15.43 -20.70 -12.50
CA GLY A 182 -16.28 -19.96 -11.57
C GLY A 182 -17.66 -19.62 -12.10
N ARG A 183 -17.97 -19.95 -13.38
CA ARG A 183 -19.22 -19.56 -14.07
C ARG A 183 -19.51 -18.07 -13.89
N GLN A 184 -18.45 -17.26 -14.07
CA GLN A 184 -18.51 -15.81 -13.88
C GLN A 184 -19.14 -15.11 -15.09
N THR A 185 -19.57 -13.87 -14.88
CA THR A 185 -20.01 -12.94 -15.91
C THR A 185 -19.18 -11.65 -15.85
N LEU A 186 -19.11 -10.92 -16.96
CA LEU A 186 -18.44 -9.62 -16.97
C LEU A 186 -19.34 -8.50 -16.39
N PRO A 187 -18.80 -7.52 -15.66
CA PRO A 187 -17.38 -7.40 -15.30
C PRO A 187 -16.98 -8.32 -14.13
N ILE A 188 -15.78 -8.91 -14.20
CA ILE A 188 -15.17 -9.68 -13.12
C ILE A 188 -13.87 -9.03 -12.70
N THR A 189 -13.64 -8.89 -11.39
CA THR A 189 -12.36 -8.41 -10.86
C THR A 189 -11.63 -9.56 -10.17
N ILE A 190 -10.38 -9.77 -10.55
CA ILE A 190 -9.49 -10.76 -9.95
C ILE A 190 -8.39 -10.01 -9.21
N SER A 191 -8.18 -10.37 -7.96
CA SER A 191 -7.26 -9.74 -7.06
C SER A 191 -6.16 -10.70 -6.63
N GLN A 192 -4.99 -10.17 -6.27
CA GLN A 192 -3.88 -10.94 -5.75
C GLN A 192 -3.05 -10.12 -4.76
N HIS A 193 -2.74 -10.71 -3.62
CA HIS A 193 -1.66 -10.26 -2.76
C HIS A 193 -0.41 -11.09 -3.04
N GLY A 194 0.75 -10.45 -3.17
CA GLY A 194 1.98 -11.21 -3.34
C GLY A 194 3.25 -10.37 -3.44
N THR A 195 4.38 -11.05 -3.24
CA THR A 195 5.72 -10.45 -3.36
C THR A 195 6.12 -10.27 -4.81
N VAL A 196 6.79 -9.14 -5.08
CA VAL A 196 7.33 -8.76 -6.38
C VAL A 196 8.76 -8.22 -6.23
N TYR A 197 9.52 -8.24 -7.32
CA TYR A 197 10.95 -7.93 -7.32
C TYR A 197 11.30 -6.97 -8.45
N ARG A 198 11.94 -5.84 -8.11
CA ARG A 198 12.47 -4.89 -9.07
C ARG A 198 13.92 -4.59 -8.75
N ASN A 199 14.84 -4.89 -9.65
CA ASN A 199 16.26 -4.65 -9.44
C ASN A 199 16.60 -3.16 -9.51
N GLU A 200 16.04 -2.39 -8.59
CA GLU A 200 16.18 -0.95 -8.47
C GLU A 200 17.63 -0.48 -8.38
N ILE A 201 17.97 0.57 -9.10
CA ILE A 201 19.32 1.12 -9.20
C ILE A 201 19.79 1.74 -7.88
N SER A 202 18.93 2.51 -7.24
CA SER A 202 19.25 3.24 -6.01
C SER A 202 18.06 3.18 -5.06
N PRO A 203 17.82 2.03 -4.43
CA PRO A 203 16.75 1.87 -3.46
C PRO A 203 17.10 2.67 -2.19
N ARG A 204 16.55 3.87 -2.08
CA ARG A 204 16.68 4.78 -0.94
C ARG A 204 15.27 5.13 -0.46
N ASN A 205 15.13 5.73 0.71
CA ASN A 205 13.88 6.13 1.33
C ASN A 205 13.06 4.99 1.97
N GLY A 206 13.73 3.98 2.56
CA GLY A 206 13.04 2.92 3.31
C GLY A 206 12.04 2.17 2.44
N LEU A 207 10.84 1.94 2.98
CA LEU A 207 9.78 1.17 2.32
C LEU A 207 9.18 1.83 1.07
N LEU A 208 9.51 3.08 0.76
CA LEU A 208 8.99 3.78 -0.42
C LEU A 208 9.60 3.27 -1.73
N ARG A 209 10.80 2.68 -1.68
CA ARG A 209 11.47 2.12 -2.85
C ARG A 209 12.35 0.93 -2.48
N CYS A 210 11.82 -0.25 -2.69
CA CYS A 210 12.47 -1.52 -2.35
C CYS A 210 12.76 -2.34 -3.60
N ARG A 211 13.69 -3.29 -3.49
CA ARG A 211 13.95 -4.33 -4.50
C ARG A 211 13.02 -5.53 -4.35
N GLU A 212 12.61 -5.81 -3.12
CA GLU A 212 11.59 -6.79 -2.77
C GLU A 212 10.48 -6.07 -2.00
N PHE A 213 9.24 -6.20 -2.45
CA PHE A 213 8.08 -5.61 -1.82
C PHE A 213 6.81 -6.39 -2.14
N GLU A 214 5.72 -6.06 -1.49
CA GLU A 214 4.42 -6.70 -1.72
C GLU A 214 3.47 -5.76 -2.43
N GLN A 215 2.63 -6.34 -3.29
CA GLN A 215 1.54 -5.65 -3.95
C GLN A 215 0.18 -6.23 -3.54
N LEU A 216 -0.81 -5.35 -3.48
CA LEU A 216 -2.24 -5.65 -3.40
C LEU A 216 -2.83 -5.26 -4.75
N GLU A 217 -2.97 -6.23 -5.64
CA GLU A 217 -3.33 -6.05 -7.04
C GLU A 217 -4.79 -6.38 -7.28
N SER A 218 -5.46 -5.66 -8.18
CA SER A 218 -6.83 -5.94 -8.60
C SER A 218 -7.05 -5.50 -10.04
N GLU A 219 -7.38 -6.46 -10.92
CA GLU A 219 -7.60 -6.27 -12.35
C GLU A 219 -9.06 -6.61 -12.69
N MET A 220 -9.77 -5.66 -13.28
CA MET A 220 -11.15 -5.84 -13.73
C MET A 220 -11.18 -6.15 -15.22
N PHE A 221 -11.82 -7.27 -15.57
CA PHE A 221 -12.09 -7.66 -16.95
C PHE A 221 -13.53 -7.29 -17.29
N PHE A 222 -13.75 -6.66 -18.42
CA PHE A 222 -15.08 -6.18 -18.81
C PHE A 222 -15.28 -6.19 -20.34
N ASP A 223 -16.55 -6.21 -20.77
CA ASP A 223 -16.93 -6.02 -22.18
C ASP A 223 -16.74 -4.52 -22.53
N PRO A 224 -15.87 -4.16 -23.51
CA PRO A 224 -15.63 -2.77 -23.87
C PRO A 224 -16.90 -2.02 -24.31
N ASP A 225 -17.90 -2.72 -24.86
CA ASP A 225 -19.20 -2.12 -25.21
C ASP A 225 -20.02 -1.74 -23.96
N LYS A 226 -19.69 -2.31 -22.80
CA LYS A 226 -20.38 -2.12 -21.50
C LYS A 226 -19.56 -1.31 -20.47
N ILE A 227 -18.59 -0.52 -20.90
CA ILE A 227 -17.72 0.29 -20.01
C ILE A 227 -18.51 1.23 -19.07
N ASN A 228 -19.76 1.53 -19.41
CA ASN A 228 -20.64 2.37 -18.60
C ASN A 228 -21.56 1.60 -17.66
N GLU A 229 -21.56 0.27 -17.71
CA GLU A 229 -22.32 -0.58 -16.79
C GLU A 229 -21.48 -0.86 -15.53
N THR A 230 -21.93 -0.39 -14.38
CA THR A 230 -21.21 -0.49 -13.11
C THR A 230 -21.91 -1.47 -12.15
N PRO A 231 -21.16 -2.16 -11.26
CA PRO A 231 -21.73 -3.08 -10.28
C PRO A 231 -22.81 -2.47 -9.37
N ILE A 232 -22.72 -1.15 -9.14
CA ILE A 232 -23.74 -0.37 -8.43
C ILE A 232 -24.09 0.87 -9.27
N SER A 233 -25.35 1.33 -9.19
CA SER A 233 -25.72 2.59 -9.85
C SER A 233 -24.93 3.76 -9.27
N LEU A 234 -24.28 4.54 -10.14
CA LEU A 234 -23.53 5.74 -9.74
C LEU A 234 -24.45 6.81 -9.12
N ASP A 235 -25.76 6.76 -9.39
CA ASP A 235 -26.72 7.68 -8.77
C ASP A 235 -26.82 7.48 -7.25
N THR A 236 -26.62 6.27 -6.77
CA THR A 236 -26.62 5.96 -5.32
C THR A 236 -25.47 6.63 -4.58
N ILE A 237 -24.38 6.94 -5.29
CA ILE A 237 -23.17 7.56 -4.79
C ILE A 237 -22.89 8.94 -5.44
N ALA A 238 -23.87 9.53 -6.12
CA ALA A 238 -23.72 10.74 -6.92
C ALA A 238 -23.11 11.95 -6.17
N LYS A 239 -23.34 12.04 -4.86
CA LYS A 239 -22.82 13.11 -3.98
C LYS A 239 -21.42 12.85 -3.45
N TYR A 240 -20.92 11.62 -3.55
CA TYR A 240 -19.56 11.31 -3.10
C TYR A 240 -18.55 12.07 -3.93
N LYS A 241 -17.55 12.67 -3.28
CA LYS A 241 -16.57 13.53 -3.94
C LYS A 241 -15.25 12.79 -4.09
N ILE A 242 -14.71 12.80 -5.30
CA ILE A 242 -13.36 12.34 -5.62
C ILE A 242 -12.48 13.57 -5.84
N ARG A 243 -11.30 13.60 -5.23
CA ARG A 243 -10.33 14.68 -5.37
C ARG A 243 -9.41 14.40 -6.54
N PHE A 244 -9.37 15.32 -7.50
CA PHE A 244 -8.53 15.24 -8.68
C PHE A 244 -7.51 16.36 -8.76
N LYS A 245 -6.39 16.06 -9.39
CA LYS A 245 -5.47 16.99 -10.02
C LYS A 245 -5.51 16.72 -11.53
N LEU A 246 -6.45 17.35 -12.22
CA LEU A 246 -6.59 17.23 -13.68
C LEU A 246 -5.57 18.12 -14.38
N LEU A 247 -5.18 17.75 -15.61
CA LEU A 247 -4.23 18.53 -16.44
C LEU A 247 -4.68 19.98 -16.67
N LYS A 248 -5.99 20.21 -16.79
CA LYS A 248 -6.59 21.54 -16.95
C LYS A 248 -6.70 22.36 -15.67
N ASP A 249 -6.53 21.74 -14.49
CA ASP A 249 -6.70 22.39 -13.19
C ASP A 249 -5.37 22.82 -12.62
N LYS A 250 -5.28 24.07 -12.13
CA LYS A 250 -4.07 24.59 -11.46
C LYS A 250 -3.85 23.95 -10.09
N GLU A 251 -4.97 23.61 -9.40
CA GLU A 251 -4.96 23.05 -8.05
C GLU A 251 -5.87 21.82 -7.98
N GLU A 252 -5.76 21.06 -6.89
CA GLU A 252 -6.65 19.93 -6.61
C GLU A 252 -8.11 20.42 -6.43
N LYS A 253 -9.06 19.67 -6.97
CA LYS A 253 -10.49 19.94 -6.84
C LYS A 253 -11.29 18.70 -6.51
N ASP A 254 -12.30 18.88 -5.66
CA ASP A 254 -13.27 17.84 -5.35
C ASP A 254 -14.42 17.87 -6.38
N TYR A 255 -14.60 16.75 -7.09
CA TYR A 255 -15.70 16.55 -8.01
C TYR A 255 -16.68 15.50 -7.47
N PRO A 256 -17.96 15.84 -7.27
CA PRO A 256 -18.98 14.83 -7.01
C PRO A 256 -19.11 13.89 -8.20
N ILE A 257 -19.43 12.62 -7.96
CA ILE A 257 -19.54 11.59 -9.02
C ILE A 257 -20.48 12.02 -10.12
N SER A 258 -21.61 12.65 -9.80
CA SER A 258 -22.54 13.23 -10.80
C SER A 258 -21.85 14.22 -11.76
N LYS A 259 -20.88 14.99 -11.27
CA LYS A 259 -20.13 15.93 -12.12
C LYS A 259 -19.00 15.27 -12.91
N ILE A 260 -18.44 14.16 -12.42
CA ILE A 260 -17.44 13.38 -13.15
C ILE A 260 -18.07 12.80 -14.41
N THR A 261 -19.25 12.18 -14.29
CA THR A 261 -20.00 11.62 -15.42
C THR A 261 -20.52 12.71 -16.38
N GLU A 262 -21.12 13.78 -15.86
CA GLU A 262 -21.61 14.90 -16.67
C GLU A 262 -20.50 15.55 -17.52
N LYS A 263 -19.34 15.79 -16.92
CA LYS A 263 -18.19 16.43 -17.58
C LYS A 263 -17.29 15.45 -18.35
N LYS A 264 -17.63 14.17 -18.33
CA LYS A 264 -16.83 13.10 -18.96
C LYS A 264 -15.36 13.16 -18.57
N ILE A 265 -15.07 13.32 -17.27
CA ILE A 265 -13.70 13.34 -16.74
C ILE A 265 -13.04 11.97 -16.95
N THR A 266 -13.80 10.90 -16.79
CA THR A 266 -13.40 9.54 -17.11
C THR A 266 -14.00 9.09 -18.45
N VAL A 267 -13.27 8.24 -19.19
CA VAL A 267 -13.73 7.69 -20.47
C VAL A 267 -14.81 6.63 -20.32
N GLY A 268 -15.16 6.24 -19.10
CA GLY A 268 -16.24 5.29 -18.80
C GLY A 268 -16.57 5.23 -17.31
N ASN A 269 -17.79 4.80 -17.01
CA ASN A 269 -18.30 4.73 -15.63
C ASN A 269 -17.59 3.69 -14.76
N LEU A 270 -17.05 2.61 -15.33
CA LEU A 270 -16.24 1.63 -14.59
C LEU A 270 -14.98 2.27 -14.00
N ILE A 271 -14.36 3.24 -14.70
CA ILE A 271 -13.22 3.98 -14.18
C ILE A 271 -13.65 4.86 -12.99
N THR A 272 -14.79 5.59 -13.13
CA THR A 272 -15.34 6.38 -12.01
C THR A 272 -15.63 5.50 -10.79
N TYR A 273 -16.21 4.33 -11.02
CA TYR A 273 -16.49 3.35 -9.96
C TYR A 273 -15.20 2.88 -9.27
N SER A 274 -14.15 2.56 -10.05
CA SER A 274 -12.85 2.14 -9.51
C SER A 274 -12.19 3.24 -8.67
N LEU A 275 -12.21 4.49 -9.13
CA LEU A 275 -11.73 5.64 -8.36
C LEU A 275 -12.52 5.82 -7.05
N TYR A 276 -13.83 5.59 -7.07
CA TYR A 276 -14.67 5.66 -5.87
C TYR A 276 -14.30 4.60 -4.83
N ILE A 277 -14.24 3.33 -5.23
CA ILE A 277 -13.98 2.25 -4.28
C ILE A 277 -12.55 2.31 -3.70
N THR A 278 -11.58 2.75 -4.50
CA THR A 278 -10.20 2.91 -4.05
C THR A 278 -10.04 4.09 -3.08
N GLN A 279 -10.62 5.26 -3.38
CA GLN A 279 -10.60 6.38 -2.43
C GLN A 279 -11.32 6.03 -1.13
N LYS A 280 -12.49 5.38 -1.22
CA LYS A 280 -13.24 4.94 -0.06
C LYS A 280 -12.44 3.97 0.81
N PHE A 281 -11.76 3.01 0.20
CA PHE A 281 -10.86 2.10 0.92
C PHE A 281 -9.77 2.87 1.69
N LEU A 282 -9.12 3.86 1.07
CA LEU A 282 -8.09 4.67 1.71
C LEU A 282 -8.64 5.53 2.86
N GLU A 283 -9.84 6.09 2.72
CA GLU A 283 -10.53 6.81 3.80
C GLU A 283 -10.90 5.87 4.96
N GLU A 284 -11.38 4.67 4.64
CA GLU A 284 -11.77 3.68 5.64
C GLU A 284 -10.57 3.11 6.41
N ILE A 285 -9.40 3.00 5.79
CA ILE A 285 -8.17 2.57 6.46
C ILE A 285 -7.59 3.64 7.40
N GLY A 286 -7.93 4.91 7.20
CA GLY A 286 -7.54 6.02 8.08
C GLY A 286 -6.70 7.11 7.43
N ILE A 287 -6.69 7.22 6.09
CA ILE A 287 -6.10 8.36 5.40
C ILE A 287 -7.19 9.42 5.19
N SER A 288 -6.95 10.64 5.62
CA SER A 288 -7.89 11.74 5.41
C SER A 288 -8.06 12.08 3.94
N ARG A 289 -9.31 12.41 3.52
CA ARG A 289 -9.63 12.72 2.13
C ARG A 289 -8.76 13.83 1.53
N GLU A 290 -8.46 14.86 2.30
CA GLU A 290 -7.61 15.98 1.89
C GLU A 290 -6.16 15.57 1.57
N ASN A 291 -5.76 14.41 2.05
CA ASN A 291 -4.44 13.82 1.79
C ASN A 291 -4.46 12.76 0.67
N ILE A 292 -5.58 12.60 -0.04
CA ILE A 292 -5.73 11.69 -1.18
C ILE A 292 -6.04 12.53 -2.41
N ARG A 293 -5.36 12.27 -3.53
CA ARG A 293 -5.75 12.83 -4.84
C ARG A 293 -5.51 11.84 -5.96
N PHE A 294 -6.26 12.00 -7.05
CA PHE A 294 -6.02 11.30 -8.31
C PHE A 294 -5.45 12.30 -9.32
N ARG A 295 -4.20 12.13 -9.68
CA ARG A 295 -3.53 12.94 -10.69
C ARG A 295 -3.75 12.33 -12.06
N GLU A 296 -4.30 13.11 -12.98
CA GLU A 296 -4.43 12.70 -14.38
C GLU A 296 -3.05 12.63 -15.03
N VAL A 297 -2.74 11.50 -15.66
CA VAL A 297 -1.47 11.28 -16.37
C VAL A 297 -1.63 11.74 -17.82
N PRO A 298 -0.76 12.64 -18.34
CA PRO A 298 -0.82 13.11 -19.71
C PRO A 298 -0.51 12.00 -20.71
N ASP A 299 -1.01 12.14 -21.95
CA ASP A 299 -0.92 11.11 -23.01
C ASP A 299 0.50 10.67 -23.32
N ASN A 300 1.45 11.61 -23.29
CA ASN A 300 2.87 11.36 -23.57
C ASN A 300 3.61 10.63 -22.43
N ASP A 301 3.06 10.64 -21.22
CA ASP A 301 3.66 10.00 -20.04
C ASP A 301 2.99 8.64 -19.71
N ARG A 302 1.84 8.36 -20.34
CA ARG A 302 1.15 7.08 -20.16
C ARG A 302 1.88 5.94 -20.86
N ALA A 303 1.75 4.73 -20.30
CA ALA A 303 2.11 3.53 -21.02
C ALA A 303 1.36 3.46 -22.37
N PHE A 304 2.03 3.02 -23.43
CA PHE A 304 1.50 3.02 -24.82
C PHE A 304 0.20 2.23 -24.99
N TYR A 305 -0.09 1.30 -24.09
CA TYR A 305 -1.32 0.49 -24.06
C TYR A 305 -2.44 1.11 -23.24
N SER A 306 -2.17 2.19 -22.53
CA SER A 306 -3.14 2.82 -21.64
C SER A 306 -4.00 3.85 -22.38
N LYS A 307 -5.32 3.75 -22.21
CA LYS A 307 -6.28 4.72 -22.75
C LYS A 307 -6.52 5.89 -21.80
N GLN A 308 -6.49 5.64 -20.51
CA GLN A 308 -6.58 6.68 -19.47
C GLN A 308 -5.96 6.17 -18.16
N THR A 309 -5.18 7.01 -17.49
CA THR A 309 -4.52 6.69 -16.22
C THR A 309 -4.73 7.83 -15.22
N PHE A 310 -5.02 7.45 -13.97
CA PHE A 310 -5.02 8.34 -12.82
C PHE A 310 -4.11 7.77 -11.75
N ASP A 311 -3.05 8.49 -11.39
CA ASP A 311 -2.20 8.14 -10.26
C ASP A 311 -2.88 8.51 -8.96
N CYS A 312 -3.05 7.57 -8.07
CA CYS A 312 -3.48 7.80 -6.70
C CYS A 312 -2.27 8.23 -5.87
N GLU A 313 -2.28 9.47 -5.44
CA GLU A 313 -1.19 10.05 -4.65
C GLU A 313 -1.67 10.39 -3.24
N ILE A 314 -0.79 10.15 -2.27
CA ILE A 314 -1.02 10.44 -0.85
C ILE A 314 -0.07 11.55 -0.40
N LYS A 315 -0.63 12.56 0.23
CA LYS A 315 0.12 13.69 0.79
C LYS A 315 0.88 13.26 2.04
N THR A 316 2.16 13.52 2.05
CA THR A 316 3.01 13.47 3.25
C THR A 316 3.42 14.89 3.65
N GLU A 317 4.18 15.04 4.73
CA GLU A 317 4.71 16.36 5.11
C GLU A 317 5.55 17.00 4.00
N LYS A 318 6.31 16.19 3.26
CA LYS A 318 7.28 16.67 2.27
C LYS A 318 6.72 16.78 0.86
N GLU A 319 5.94 15.77 0.44
CA GLU A 319 5.55 15.63 -0.96
C GLU A 319 4.30 14.76 -1.13
N TRP A 320 3.76 14.73 -2.33
CA TRP A 320 2.77 13.76 -2.77
C TRP A 320 3.48 12.48 -3.21
N ILE A 321 3.12 11.34 -2.61
CA ILE A 321 3.68 10.04 -2.95
C ILE A 321 2.65 9.26 -3.75
N GLU A 322 3.03 8.84 -4.95
CA GLU A 322 2.28 7.90 -5.76
C GLU A 322 2.20 6.54 -5.04
N LEU A 323 0.98 6.10 -4.77
CA LEU A 323 0.71 4.84 -4.10
C LEU A 323 0.43 3.72 -5.12
N PHE A 324 -0.42 4.00 -6.10
CA PHE A 324 -0.80 3.11 -7.21
C PHE A 324 -1.46 3.94 -8.31
N CYS A 325 -1.84 3.30 -9.43
CA CYS A 325 -2.67 3.93 -10.46
C CYS A 325 -4.00 3.19 -10.66
N VAL A 326 -4.99 3.91 -11.19
CA VAL A 326 -6.19 3.35 -11.84
C VAL A 326 -5.98 3.53 -13.33
N ASN A 327 -5.87 2.41 -14.08
CA ASN A 327 -5.37 2.44 -15.44
C ASN A 327 -6.24 1.60 -16.39
N TYR A 328 -6.81 2.21 -17.41
CA TYR A 328 -7.51 1.50 -18.47
C TYR A 328 -6.54 0.97 -19.51
N ARG A 329 -6.19 -0.33 -19.40
CA ARG A 329 -5.13 -1.03 -20.15
C ARG A 329 -5.59 -1.57 -21.51
N THR A 330 -6.86 -1.42 -21.88
CA THR A 330 -7.49 -2.01 -23.08
C THR A 330 -7.40 -3.55 -23.07
N ASP A 331 -7.22 -4.18 -24.21
CA ASP A 331 -7.04 -5.63 -24.39
C ASP A 331 -5.55 -6.06 -24.52
N HIS A 332 -4.64 -5.11 -24.30
CA HIS A 332 -3.20 -5.26 -24.55
C HIS A 332 -2.60 -6.52 -23.89
N ASP A 333 -2.84 -6.69 -22.60
CA ASP A 333 -2.25 -7.80 -21.83
C ASP A 333 -2.77 -9.15 -22.32
N LEU A 334 -4.09 -9.27 -22.53
CA LEU A 334 -4.69 -10.51 -23.01
C LEU A 334 -4.23 -10.85 -24.44
N LEU A 335 -4.16 -9.87 -25.35
CA LEU A 335 -3.66 -10.08 -26.70
C LEU A 335 -2.17 -10.43 -26.72
N GLY A 336 -1.35 -9.78 -25.89
CA GLY A 336 0.06 -10.08 -25.72
C GLY A 336 0.28 -11.54 -25.31
N HIS A 337 -0.43 -11.98 -24.28
CA HIS A 337 -0.36 -13.37 -23.80
C HIS A 337 -0.99 -14.38 -24.79
N ALA A 338 -2.09 -14.02 -25.47
CA ALA A 338 -2.68 -14.87 -26.50
C ALA A 338 -1.70 -15.12 -27.64
N LYS A 339 -1.03 -14.06 -28.13
CA LYS A 339 0.01 -14.15 -29.16
C LYS A 339 1.21 -14.98 -28.69
N GLY A 340 1.73 -14.72 -27.48
CA GLY A 340 2.88 -15.41 -26.92
C GLY A 340 2.63 -16.90 -26.67
N SER A 341 1.46 -17.25 -26.11
CA SER A 341 1.08 -18.63 -25.77
C SER A 341 0.43 -19.39 -26.91
N LYS A 342 -0.01 -18.73 -27.98
CA LYS A 342 -0.86 -19.27 -29.05
C LYS A 342 -2.19 -19.83 -28.53
N LYS A 343 -2.72 -19.26 -27.42
CA LYS A 343 -4.01 -19.64 -26.83
C LYS A 343 -4.99 -18.50 -26.97
N ASP A 344 -6.24 -18.81 -27.25
CA ASP A 344 -7.32 -17.83 -27.27
C ASP A 344 -7.72 -17.45 -25.83
N LEU A 345 -7.58 -16.18 -25.49
CA LEU A 345 -7.96 -15.61 -24.20
C LEU A 345 -9.28 -14.81 -24.27
N SER A 346 -10.00 -14.88 -25.40
CA SER A 346 -11.38 -14.38 -25.48
C SER A 346 -12.36 -15.30 -24.72
N ILE A 347 -13.54 -14.78 -24.45
CA ILE A 347 -14.62 -15.52 -23.81
C ILE A 347 -15.89 -15.54 -24.67
N SER A 348 -16.82 -16.40 -24.33
CA SER A 348 -18.18 -16.39 -24.90
C SER A 348 -19.19 -16.12 -23.80
N GLU A 349 -20.03 -15.10 -23.98
CA GLU A 349 -21.12 -14.73 -23.08
C GLU A 349 -22.37 -14.51 -23.93
N ASP A 350 -23.48 -15.15 -23.58
CA ASP A 350 -24.77 -15.11 -24.29
C ASP A 350 -24.65 -15.38 -25.82
N GLY A 351 -23.74 -16.29 -26.20
CA GLY A 351 -23.47 -16.65 -27.60
C GLY A 351 -22.61 -15.64 -28.38
N LYS A 352 -22.24 -14.52 -27.77
CA LYS A 352 -21.34 -13.51 -28.35
C LYS A 352 -19.91 -13.80 -27.90
N ARG A 353 -18.96 -13.79 -28.87
CA ARG A 353 -17.52 -13.80 -28.53
C ARG A 353 -17.08 -12.40 -28.16
N ILE A 354 -16.45 -12.29 -26.98
CA ILE A 354 -15.95 -11.02 -26.41
C ILE A 354 -14.45 -11.13 -26.22
N GLN A 355 -13.71 -10.14 -26.71
CA GLN A 355 -12.33 -9.86 -26.28
C GLN A 355 -12.39 -8.90 -25.11
N PRO A 356 -12.19 -9.34 -23.86
CA PRO A 356 -12.31 -8.45 -22.72
C PRO A 356 -11.22 -7.39 -22.71
N HIS A 357 -11.57 -6.21 -22.23
CA HIS A 357 -10.60 -5.19 -21.85
C HIS A 357 -10.28 -5.30 -20.36
N VAL A 358 -9.14 -4.76 -19.97
CA VAL A 358 -8.63 -4.76 -18.61
C VAL A 358 -8.62 -3.34 -18.06
N LEU A 359 -9.10 -3.21 -16.84
CA LEU A 359 -8.97 -2.01 -16.01
C LEU A 359 -8.22 -2.41 -14.74
N GLU A 360 -7.00 -1.90 -14.59
CA GLU A 360 -6.25 -1.95 -13.34
C GLU A 360 -6.97 -1.08 -12.32
N VAL A 361 -7.62 -1.72 -11.35
CA VAL A 361 -8.38 -1.03 -10.30
C VAL A 361 -7.44 -0.54 -9.21
N SER A 362 -6.42 -1.33 -8.89
CA SER A 362 -5.39 -0.98 -7.92
C SER A 362 -4.18 -1.89 -8.04
N SER A 363 -2.98 -1.32 -7.83
CA SER A 363 -1.69 -2.01 -7.74
C SER A 363 -0.90 -1.50 -6.52
N ILE A 364 -1.56 -1.53 -5.34
CA ILE A 364 -1.06 -0.88 -4.13
C ILE A 364 0.23 -1.55 -3.65
N GLY A 365 1.34 -0.82 -3.64
CA GLY A 365 2.56 -1.23 -2.93
C GLY A 365 2.36 -1.22 -1.42
N LEU A 366 2.34 -2.41 -0.78
CA LEU A 366 2.02 -2.54 0.65
C LEU A 366 3.00 -1.76 1.55
N GLY A 367 4.30 -1.75 1.21
CA GLY A 367 5.29 -0.96 1.95
C GLY A 367 5.05 0.54 1.85
N ARG A 368 4.66 1.05 0.67
CA ARG A 368 4.26 2.46 0.49
C ARG A 368 3.00 2.78 1.30
N LEU A 369 1.97 1.93 1.22
CA LEU A 369 0.74 2.10 2.01
C LEU A 369 1.03 2.12 3.50
N PHE A 370 1.84 1.19 3.98
CA PHE A 370 2.30 1.14 5.37
C PHE A 370 2.94 2.47 5.78
N TYR A 371 3.91 2.95 5.00
CA TYR A 371 4.63 4.19 5.29
C TYR A 371 3.69 5.40 5.34
N VAL A 372 2.90 5.63 4.27
CA VAL A 372 2.04 6.82 4.19
C VAL A 372 0.92 6.81 5.21
N LEU A 373 0.37 5.63 5.55
CA LEU A 373 -0.64 5.50 6.60
C LEU A 373 -0.07 5.88 7.97
N LEU A 374 1.09 5.34 8.32
CA LEU A 374 1.72 5.61 9.60
C LEU A 374 2.13 7.08 9.71
N GLU A 375 2.75 7.64 8.68
CA GLU A 375 3.18 9.04 8.66
C GLU A 375 2.01 10.02 8.78
N ASN A 376 0.89 9.73 8.10
CA ASN A 376 -0.34 10.54 8.18
C ASN A 376 -0.98 10.49 9.59
N ASN A 377 -0.82 9.37 10.29
CA ASN A 377 -1.42 9.16 11.62
C ASN A 377 -0.43 9.32 12.78
N PHE A 378 0.79 9.75 12.51
CA PHE A 378 1.81 10.02 13.52
C PHE A 378 1.71 11.46 14.02
N GLU A 379 1.72 11.61 15.34
CA GLU A 379 1.68 12.91 16.02
C GLU A 379 2.63 12.92 17.22
N THR A 380 3.33 14.04 17.44
CA THR A 380 4.09 14.29 18.67
C THR A 380 3.42 15.42 19.47
N LYS A 381 3.11 15.16 20.73
CA LYS A 381 2.51 16.12 21.67
C LYS A 381 3.42 16.34 22.88
N THR A 382 3.45 17.56 23.42
CA THR A 382 4.07 17.84 24.71
C THR A 382 3.02 17.65 25.82
N ILE A 383 3.24 16.68 26.70
CA ILE A 383 2.37 16.38 27.84
C ILE A 383 3.21 16.49 29.11
N ASN A 384 2.83 17.41 30.02
CA ASN A 384 3.56 17.68 31.28
C ASN A 384 5.06 17.98 31.06
N GLY A 385 5.40 18.68 29.97
CA GLY A 385 6.79 19.04 29.64
C GLY A 385 7.62 17.96 28.95
N GLU A 386 7.07 16.78 28.71
CA GLU A 386 7.69 15.67 27.99
C GLU A 386 7.10 15.52 26.59
N GLU A 387 7.91 15.32 25.56
CA GLU A 387 7.43 14.94 24.25
C GLU A 387 6.94 13.48 24.27
N ARG A 388 5.76 13.24 23.70
CA ARG A 388 5.16 11.92 23.54
C ARG A 388 4.67 11.72 22.13
N ASN A 389 4.97 10.57 21.58
CA ASN A 389 4.52 10.17 20.26
C ASN A 389 3.19 9.40 20.34
N PHE A 390 2.35 9.62 19.38
CA PHE A 390 1.08 8.93 19.20
C PHE A 390 0.97 8.40 17.79
N LEU A 391 0.40 7.21 17.65
CA LEU A 391 0.07 6.62 16.36
C LEU A 391 -1.44 6.36 16.32
N HIS A 392 -2.19 7.22 15.62
CA HIS A 392 -3.66 7.26 15.62
C HIS A 392 -4.27 6.24 14.64
N LEU A 393 -3.88 4.96 14.76
CA LEU A 393 -4.40 3.89 13.90
C LEU A 393 -5.83 3.51 14.25
N LYS A 394 -6.64 3.23 13.22
CA LYS A 394 -7.98 2.67 13.40
C LYS A 394 -7.92 1.24 13.97
N PRO A 395 -8.98 0.79 14.67
CA PRO A 395 -9.00 -0.52 15.35
C PRO A 395 -8.56 -1.70 14.49
N LYS A 396 -9.04 -1.79 13.25
CA LYS A 396 -8.76 -2.91 12.34
C LYS A 396 -7.32 -2.98 11.82
N VAL A 397 -6.56 -1.88 11.91
CA VAL A 397 -5.15 -1.83 11.44
C VAL A 397 -4.14 -1.65 12.56
N SER A 398 -4.60 -1.38 13.78
CA SER A 398 -3.76 -1.29 14.97
C SER A 398 -3.06 -2.62 15.29
N PRO A 399 -1.78 -2.62 15.70
CA PRO A 399 -1.07 -3.87 16.04
C PRO A 399 -1.70 -4.56 17.26
N TYR A 400 -2.14 -3.77 18.23
CA TYR A 400 -2.91 -4.24 19.38
C TYR A 400 -4.13 -3.36 19.53
N PHE A 401 -5.30 -3.97 19.54
CA PHE A 401 -6.55 -3.24 19.75
C PHE A 401 -6.73 -2.84 21.23
N VAL A 402 -6.37 -3.74 22.12
CA VAL A 402 -6.54 -3.55 23.56
C VAL A 402 -5.34 -4.11 24.33
N SER A 403 -4.98 -3.45 25.43
CA SER A 403 -3.97 -3.93 26.38
C SER A 403 -4.55 -4.08 27.79
N ILE A 404 -4.05 -5.07 28.54
CA ILE A 404 -4.43 -5.37 29.91
C ILE A 404 -3.26 -5.03 30.83
N LEU A 405 -3.51 -4.13 31.78
CA LEU A 405 -2.47 -3.50 32.60
C LEU A 405 -2.83 -3.60 34.10
N PRO A 406 -2.19 -4.45 34.90
CA PRO A 406 -2.36 -4.38 36.35
C PRO A 406 -1.74 -3.07 36.85
N LEU A 407 -2.39 -2.35 37.76
CA LEU A 407 -1.84 -1.10 38.34
C LEU A 407 -0.46 -1.35 38.95
N MET A 408 -0.30 -2.48 39.64
CA MET A 408 0.95 -2.99 40.22
C MET A 408 0.99 -4.52 40.18
N LYS A 409 2.18 -5.11 40.41
CA LYS A 409 2.40 -6.58 40.39
C LYS A 409 1.98 -7.30 41.67
N LYS A 410 1.50 -6.58 42.69
CA LYS A 410 1.17 -7.11 44.01
C LYS A 410 -0.34 -7.12 44.24
N ASP A 411 -0.75 -7.65 45.39
CA ASP A 411 -2.11 -7.59 45.91
C ASP A 411 -3.17 -8.28 45.07
N GLY A 412 -2.77 -9.34 44.30
CA GLY A 412 -3.69 -10.10 43.44
C GLY A 412 -4.09 -9.40 42.14
N LEU A 413 -3.53 -8.19 41.85
CA LEU A 413 -3.88 -7.42 40.65
C LEU A 413 -3.29 -8.05 39.38
N ALA A 414 -2.05 -8.57 39.43
CA ALA A 414 -1.43 -9.21 38.30
C ALA A 414 -2.14 -10.54 37.94
N GLU A 415 -2.52 -11.33 38.94
CA GLU A 415 -3.29 -12.58 38.75
C GLU A 415 -4.67 -12.29 38.14
N LYS A 416 -5.37 -11.24 38.63
CA LYS A 416 -6.65 -10.83 38.08
C LYS A 416 -6.52 -10.34 36.65
N ALA A 417 -5.49 -9.55 36.36
CA ALA A 417 -5.19 -9.05 35.01
C ALA A 417 -4.88 -10.19 34.03
N THR A 418 -4.05 -11.17 34.45
CA THR A 418 -3.76 -12.37 33.67
C THR A 418 -5.01 -13.20 33.40
N GLY A 419 -5.92 -13.32 34.38
CA GLY A 419 -7.21 -14.00 34.21
C GLY A 419 -8.08 -13.33 33.13
N ILE A 420 -8.18 -11.99 33.16
CA ILE A 420 -8.90 -11.23 32.13
C ILE A 420 -8.23 -11.34 30.78
N TYR A 421 -6.92 -11.23 30.69
CA TYR A 421 -6.15 -11.39 29.46
C TYR A 421 -6.40 -12.76 28.83
N ASN A 422 -6.26 -13.84 29.60
CA ASN A 422 -6.49 -15.21 29.12
C ASN A 422 -7.95 -15.44 28.68
N SER A 423 -8.93 -14.81 29.34
CA SER A 423 -10.32 -14.88 28.93
C SER A 423 -10.53 -14.24 27.56
N LEU A 424 -9.99 -13.02 27.36
CA LEU A 424 -10.08 -12.32 26.08
C LEU A 424 -9.38 -13.08 24.94
N LEU A 425 -8.24 -13.73 25.21
CA LEU A 425 -7.57 -14.57 24.20
C LEU A 425 -8.39 -15.79 23.80
N LYS A 426 -9.12 -16.41 24.73
CA LYS A 426 -9.99 -17.57 24.42
C LYS A 426 -11.25 -17.17 23.65
N ASP A 427 -11.83 -16.04 24.01
CA ASP A 427 -13.12 -15.61 23.47
C ASP A 427 -12.99 -14.91 22.10
N HIS A 428 -11.80 -14.40 21.77
CA HIS A 428 -11.63 -13.49 20.63
C HIS A 428 -10.38 -13.79 19.78
N CYS A 429 -10.60 -14.30 18.56
CA CYS A 429 -9.59 -14.29 17.49
C CYS A 429 -9.68 -13.04 16.58
N LYS A 430 -10.52 -12.04 16.93
CA LYS A 430 -10.84 -10.92 16.04
C LYS A 430 -9.81 -9.81 16.07
N TYR A 431 -9.14 -9.61 17.21
CA TYR A 431 -8.16 -8.57 17.41
C TYR A 431 -7.06 -9.01 18.38
N GLN A 432 -5.89 -8.36 18.28
CA GLN A 432 -4.76 -8.66 19.16
C GLN A 432 -4.93 -7.99 20.51
N VAL A 433 -4.69 -8.75 21.57
CA VAL A 433 -4.68 -8.30 22.99
C VAL A 433 -3.24 -8.33 23.48
N PHE A 434 -2.81 -7.27 24.17
CA PHE A 434 -1.47 -7.16 24.74
C PHE A 434 -1.55 -7.18 26.27
N TYR A 435 -0.50 -7.68 26.93
CA TYR A 435 -0.35 -7.63 28.38
C TYR A 435 0.96 -6.94 28.75
N ASP A 436 0.93 -5.95 29.64
CA ASP A 436 2.14 -5.29 30.12
C ASP A 436 2.03 -4.95 31.61
N GLU A 437 3.03 -5.34 32.38
CA GLU A 437 3.17 -5.03 33.80
C GLU A 437 4.49 -4.34 34.14
N THR A 438 5.25 -3.89 33.11
CA THR A 438 6.62 -3.38 33.27
C THR A 438 6.66 -1.86 33.47
N GLY A 439 7.16 -1.39 34.60
CA GLY A 439 7.28 0.03 34.95
C GLY A 439 5.96 0.61 35.48
N SER A 440 5.86 1.95 35.57
CA SER A 440 4.67 2.65 36.04
C SER A 440 3.56 2.64 34.99
N ILE A 441 2.30 2.75 35.44
CA ILE A 441 1.12 2.77 34.56
C ILE A 441 1.20 3.88 33.52
N GLY A 442 1.70 5.08 33.88
CA GLY A 442 1.87 6.19 32.95
C GLY A 442 2.88 5.89 31.82
N LYS A 443 3.99 5.22 32.15
CA LYS A 443 4.97 4.77 31.15
C LYS A 443 4.41 3.70 30.20
N ARG A 444 3.54 2.82 30.72
CA ARG A 444 2.86 1.81 29.90
C ARG A 444 1.86 2.44 28.95
N TYR A 445 1.05 3.40 29.41
CA TYR A 445 0.17 4.16 28.52
C TYR A 445 0.95 4.85 27.42
N ALA A 446 2.05 5.55 27.74
CA ALA A 446 2.86 6.21 26.73
C ALA A 446 3.40 5.25 25.65
N ARG A 447 3.93 4.08 26.06
CA ARG A 447 4.42 3.07 25.12
C ARG A 447 3.32 2.51 24.21
N LEU A 448 2.10 2.35 24.75
CA LEU A 448 0.97 1.81 24.02
C LEU A 448 0.33 2.84 23.09
N ASP A 449 0.24 4.09 23.51
CA ASP A 449 -0.16 5.22 22.66
C ASP A 449 0.78 5.36 21.45
N GLU A 450 2.08 5.22 21.70
CA GLU A 450 3.12 5.33 20.70
C GLU A 450 3.07 4.24 19.61
N ILE A 451 2.73 3.00 19.97
CA ILE A 451 2.60 1.90 19.00
C ILE A 451 1.18 1.78 18.43
N GLY A 452 0.26 2.66 18.81
CA GLY A 452 -1.07 2.73 18.23
C GLY A 452 -2.11 1.81 18.87
N CYS A 453 -1.91 1.31 20.10
CA CYS A 453 -2.90 0.53 20.82
C CYS A 453 -4.13 1.42 21.13
N ASN A 454 -5.34 0.99 20.73
CA ASN A 454 -6.54 1.83 20.84
C ASN A 454 -7.03 1.99 22.26
N TYR A 455 -7.04 0.92 23.05
CA TYR A 455 -7.60 0.92 24.39
C TYR A 455 -6.68 0.26 25.40
N CYS A 456 -6.63 0.84 26.62
CA CYS A 456 -5.93 0.26 27.75
C CYS A 456 -6.93 -0.08 28.85
N ILE A 457 -6.92 -1.32 29.32
CA ILE A 457 -7.73 -1.80 30.44
C ILE A 457 -6.85 -1.85 31.68
N THR A 458 -7.16 -1.04 32.68
CA THR A 458 -6.42 -1.02 33.94
C THR A 458 -7.16 -1.80 35.01
N ILE A 459 -6.42 -2.68 35.67
CA ILE A 459 -6.85 -3.50 36.80
C ILE A 459 -6.26 -2.90 38.07
N ASP A 460 -7.09 -2.39 38.94
CA ASP A 460 -6.76 -1.70 40.20
C ASP A 460 -7.43 -2.36 41.41
N HIS A 461 -7.25 -1.80 42.60
CA HIS A 461 -7.84 -2.34 43.85
C HIS A 461 -9.36 -2.38 43.78
N GLU A 462 -10.01 -1.35 43.22
CA GLU A 462 -11.46 -1.33 43.03
C GLU A 462 -11.96 -2.45 42.10
N THR A 463 -11.11 -2.91 41.19
CA THR A 463 -11.42 -4.08 40.34
C THR A 463 -11.65 -5.34 41.14
N LEU A 464 -10.86 -5.57 42.20
CA LEU A 464 -11.02 -6.74 43.08
C LEU A 464 -12.31 -6.67 43.89
N GLU A 465 -12.65 -5.48 44.38
CA GLU A 465 -13.82 -5.26 45.23
C GLU A 465 -15.13 -5.26 44.44
N LYS A 466 -15.19 -4.51 43.33
CA LYS A 466 -16.43 -4.21 42.61
C LYS A 466 -16.58 -4.98 41.28
N GLN A 467 -15.61 -5.81 40.90
CA GLN A 467 -15.59 -6.54 39.60
C GLN A 467 -15.78 -5.59 38.42
N THR A 468 -15.12 -4.43 38.45
CA THR A 468 -15.10 -3.43 37.38
C THR A 468 -13.66 -3.17 36.92
N VAL A 469 -13.48 -2.65 35.71
CA VAL A 469 -12.16 -2.27 35.15
C VAL A 469 -12.25 -0.85 34.60
N THR A 470 -11.12 -0.16 34.56
CA THR A 470 -11.00 1.13 33.87
C THR A 470 -10.56 0.90 32.42
N ILE A 471 -11.33 1.38 31.47
CA ILE A 471 -10.96 1.44 30.05
C ILE A 471 -10.54 2.87 29.70
N ARG A 472 -9.35 3.02 29.10
CA ARG A 472 -8.82 4.29 28.62
C ARG A 472 -8.74 4.29 27.09
N ASP A 473 -9.23 5.34 26.48
CA ASP A 473 -9.11 5.61 25.05
C ASP A 473 -7.80 6.34 24.75
N ARG A 474 -7.06 5.88 23.72
CA ARG A 474 -5.77 6.46 23.29
C ARG A 474 -5.95 7.91 22.81
N ASP A 475 -6.98 8.17 22.01
CA ASP A 475 -7.11 9.42 21.25
C ASP A 475 -7.61 10.57 22.14
N THR A 476 -8.59 10.30 22.99
CA THR A 476 -9.17 11.28 23.93
C THR A 476 -8.49 11.29 25.29
N GLN A 477 -7.77 10.21 25.64
CA GLN A 477 -7.21 9.95 26.97
C GLN A 477 -8.26 9.85 28.09
N GLU A 478 -9.53 9.88 27.73
CA GLU A 478 -10.62 9.68 28.67
C GLU A 478 -10.60 8.27 29.25
N GLN A 479 -11.03 8.16 30.49
CA GLN A 479 -11.15 6.90 31.21
C GLN A 479 -12.57 6.68 31.67
N LYS A 480 -13.06 5.44 31.53
CA LYS A 480 -14.39 5.04 32.02
C LYS A 480 -14.30 3.73 32.79
N ARG A 481 -15.10 3.59 33.80
CA ARG A 481 -15.20 2.36 34.59
C ARG A 481 -16.39 1.54 34.10
N ILE A 482 -16.13 0.26 33.79
CA ILE A 482 -17.13 -0.67 33.25
C ILE A 482 -17.07 -2.01 34.01
N PRO A 483 -18.19 -2.76 34.11
CA PRO A 483 -18.20 -4.10 34.70
C PRO A 483 -17.41 -5.08 33.87
N ILE A 484 -16.62 -5.97 34.48
CA ILE A 484 -15.84 -7.02 33.79
C ILE A 484 -16.77 -7.88 32.93
N LYS A 485 -17.96 -8.24 33.40
CA LYS A 485 -18.95 -9.02 32.63
C LYS A 485 -19.40 -8.41 31.31
N SER A 486 -19.27 -7.11 31.14
CA SER A 486 -19.60 -6.40 29.90
C SER A 486 -18.39 -6.07 29.02
N LEU A 487 -17.17 -6.36 29.51
CA LEU A 487 -15.92 -5.93 28.86
C LEU A 487 -15.82 -6.44 27.41
N SER A 488 -15.95 -7.76 27.20
CA SER A 488 -15.86 -8.37 25.88
C SER A 488 -16.88 -7.76 24.89
N LYS A 489 -18.16 -7.66 25.29
CA LYS A 489 -19.20 -7.04 24.45
C LYS A 489 -18.94 -5.57 24.16
N THR A 490 -18.35 -4.84 25.12
CA THR A 490 -17.99 -3.42 24.94
C THR A 490 -16.83 -3.29 23.94
N LEU A 491 -15.81 -4.12 24.08
CA LEU A 491 -14.67 -4.15 23.16
C LEU A 491 -15.09 -4.51 21.73
N ASP A 492 -15.99 -5.49 21.55
CA ASP A 492 -16.53 -5.84 20.22
C ASP A 492 -17.21 -4.64 19.57
N LYS A 493 -18.08 -3.93 20.30
CA LYS A 493 -18.76 -2.74 19.75
C LYS A 493 -17.79 -1.61 19.36
N LEU A 494 -16.72 -1.45 20.12
CA LEU A 494 -15.65 -0.48 19.80
C LEU A 494 -14.84 -0.93 18.57
N TYR A 495 -14.50 -2.22 18.47
CA TYR A 495 -13.74 -2.77 17.36
C TYR A 495 -14.48 -2.63 16.03
N PHE A 496 -15.77 -2.95 16.03
CA PHE A 496 -16.62 -2.79 14.85
C PHE A 496 -17.14 -1.37 14.64
N GLN A 497 -16.74 -0.42 15.51
CA GLN A 497 -17.15 0.99 15.46
C GLN A 497 -18.68 1.20 15.53
N GLU A 498 -19.40 0.22 16.08
CA GLU A 498 -20.84 0.32 16.34
C GLU A 498 -21.17 1.34 17.43
N LYS A 499 -20.19 1.65 18.27
CA LYS A 499 -20.30 2.60 19.37
C LYS A 499 -19.03 3.44 19.50
N LYS A 500 -19.18 4.75 19.71
CA LYS A 500 -18.05 5.64 20.03
C LYS A 500 -17.74 5.54 21.52
N PHE A 501 -16.46 5.71 21.89
CA PHE A 501 -16.01 5.66 23.30
C PHE A 501 -16.80 6.58 24.21
N GLY A 502 -17.08 7.81 23.79
CA GLY A 502 -17.89 8.78 24.56
C GLY A 502 -19.29 8.29 24.98
N LYS A 503 -19.82 7.26 24.29
CA LYS A 503 -21.16 6.70 24.52
C LYS A 503 -21.17 5.36 25.26
N ILE A 504 -20.01 4.88 25.76
CA ILE A 504 -19.90 3.64 26.57
C ILE A 504 -20.53 3.84 27.95
#